data_ba159c2ef3425387054b50eeb216ec7a
#
_entry.id   ba159c2ef3425387054b50eeb216ec7a
#
_cell.length_a   1.000
_cell.length_b   1.000
_cell.length_c   1.000
_cell.angle_alpha   90.00
_cell.angle_beta   90.00
_cell.angle_gamma   90.00
#
_symmetry.space_group_name_H-M   'P 1'
#
loop_
_entity.id
_entity.type
_entity.pdbx_description
1 polymer ?
#
loop_
_entity_poly.entity_id
_entity_poly.type
_entity_poly.pdbx_seq_one_letter_code
_entity_poly.pdbx_strand_id
1 'polypeptide(L)'
;MLLINTCGTVLPPFDLCIISARFGEWASLRYTNAKVRENYSRRFSISYPNEELPAGRPQQTTPLYDIMLNENFAVMGDSWGLETPLWFAPSKEQANDVLSFHRSNDFEYIAAEVKAVRESIGVTEISNFAKYEITGDSAEVFLDHLMTNNMPKLGRIILTPMLNENGKLIGDFTIVKANENRFLVFGSLGATKYHMRWFEKQLPSDGTVNIKRLDMTLQGLSIAGPNARNLLKELVDEDISNSEFPFMSFREMNVNGAPCMINRLSYTGDLGYEIWMAPEYQRTVYYGIKNIGAKFNIKDFGMRALLSMRLEKNFPTWFAELRPIYGPYESGLARFININKGKFIGQAAAKKELLNGPKISRISFIINSDTSDVLGDEPIWAKTNEVYNLIDAPHDYGASRFDAKGTEIGKKSSQKDGEWQVVGWVTSGGYAHSIKASMAQGYIPEALSKITQKGVFEIEILGKRFPCQIKINAPFDPLGQRMKS
;
A
#
# COMPACT_ATOMS: atom_id res chain seq x y z
N MET A 1 11.46 -24.99 13.57
CA MET A 1 10.41 -23.97 13.56
C MET A 1 10.73 -23.01 12.43
N LEU A 2 9.91 -23.03 11.40
CA LEU A 2 10.11 -22.25 10.21
C LEU A 2 9.16 -21.04 10.31
N LEU A 3 9.68 -19.85 10.51
CA LEU A 3 8.91 -18.62 10.42
C LEU A 3 8.96 -18.16 8.97
N ILE A 4 7.81 -18.12 8.33
CA ILE A 4 7.65 -17.49 7.02
C ILE A 4 7.61 -16.00 7.28
N ASN A 5 8.68 -15.34 6.89
CA ASN A 5 8.68 -13.89 6.86
C ASN A 5 7.92 -13.48 5.58
N THR A 6 7.35 -12.28 5.56
CA THR A 6 6.62 -11.68 4.43
C THR A 6 7.42 -11.60 3.11
N CYS A 7 8.68 -12.03 3.11
CA CYS A 7 9.53 -12.19 1.92
C CYS A 7 9.55 -13.61 1.35
N GLY A 8 8.73 -14.55 1.87
CA GLY A 8 8.70 -15.93 1.38
C GLY A 8 9.92 -16.79 1.71
N THR A 9 10.88 -16.27 2.49
CA THR A 9 12.04 -17.03 2.95
C THR A 9 11.80 -17.61 4.33
N VAL A 10 11.98 -18.91 4.43
CA VAL A 10 11.90 -19.64 5.67
C VAL A 10 13.23 -19.46 6.41
N LEU A 11 13.23 -18.71 7.51
CA LEU A 11 14.41 -18.51 8.34
C LEU A 11 14.27 -19.31 9.64
N PRO A 12 15.33 -19.98 10.11
CA PRO A 12 15.33 -20.60 11.43
C PRO A 12 15.17 -19.53 12.53
N PRO A 13 14.58 -19.90 13.69
CA PRO A 13 14.28 -18.94 14.77
C PRO A 13 15.48 -18.13 15.27
N PHE A 14 16.67 -18.71 15.17
CA PHE A 14 17.92 -18.08 15.59
C PHE A 14 18.29 -16.90 14.68
N ASP A 15 18.04 -17.03 13.39
CA ASP A 15 18.35 -15.96 12.41
C ASP A 15 17.40 -14.78 12.54
N LEU A 16 16.16 -14.99 13.01
CA LEU A 16 15.23 -13.89 13.28
C LEU A 16 15.66 -13.01 14.45
N CYS A 17 16.18 -13.61 15.53
CA CYS A 17 16.74 -12.82 16.63
C CYS A 17 17.97 -12.02 16.19
N ILE A 18 18.83 -12.61 15.36
CA ILE A 18 20.03 -11.96 14.82
C ILE A 18 19.64 -10.88 13.81
N ILE A 19 18.64 -11.13 12.94
CA ILE A 19 18.14 -10.17 11.97
C ILE A 19 17.47 -8.99 12.67
N SER A 20 16.66 -9.22 13.68
CA SER A 20 16.03 -8.17 14.45
C SER A 20 17.06 -7.29 15.18
N ALA A 21 18.05 -7.89 15.83
CA ALA A 21 19.16 -7.17 16.45
C ALA A 21 20.04 -6.43 15.41
N ARG A 22 20.23 -7.03 14.24
CA ARG A 22 21.01 -6.46 13.13
C ARG A 22 20.34 -5.25 12.49
N PHE A 23 19.01 -5.22 12.46
CA PHE A 23 18.24 -4.10 11.96
C PHE A 23 17.88 -3.06 13.04
N GLY A 24 18.12 -3.39 14.29
CA GLY A 24 18.51 -2.46 15.33
C GLY A 24 17.49 -1.56 15.96
N GLU A 25 16.19 -1.58 15.64
CA GLU A 25 15.34 -0.51 16.15
C GLU A 25 14.38 -0.89 17.27
N TRP A 26 13.91 -2.13 17.33
CA TRP A 26 12.91 -2.48 18.37
C TRP A 26 13.05 -3.89 18.91
N ALA A 27 14.09 -4.59 18.51
CA ALA A 27 14.32 -5.96 18.98
C ALA A 27 14.99 -6.00 20.34
N SER A 28 14.30 -5.51 21.35
CA SER A 28 14.71 -5.77 22.73
C SER A 28 14.57 -7.26 23.05
N LEU A 29 15.40 -7.79 23.98
CA LEU A 29 15.24 -9.16 24.48
C LEU A 29 13.83 -9.41 25.03
N ARG A 30 13.24 -8.40 25.67
CA ARG A 30 11.88 -8.46 26.20
C ARG A 30 10.85 -8.71 25.08
N TYR A 31 10.93 -7.95 23.99
CA TYR A 31 10.06 -8.12 22.84
C TYR A 31 10.26 -9.50 22.19
N THR A 32 11.50 -9.84 21.90
CA THR A 32 11.85 -11.12 21.27
C THR A 32 11.36 -12.30 22.10
N ASN A 33 11.57 -12.28 23.43
CA ASN A 33 11.08 -13.32 24.33
C ASN A 33 9.55 -13.40 24.34
N ALA A 34 8.85 -12.27 24.37
CA ALA A 34 7.39 -12.23 24.34
C ALA A 34 6.85 -12.84 23.02
N LYS A 35 7.39 -12.43 21.87
CA LYS A 35 6.99 -12.93 20.56
C LYS A 35 7.34 -14.41 20.35
N VAL A 36 8.51 -14.85 20.80
CA VAL A 36 8.89 -16.27 20.71
C VAL A 36 7.94 -17.14 21.54
N ARG A 37 7.61 -16.75 22.76
CA ARG A 37 6.65 -17.49 23.61
C ARG A 37 5.26 -17.56 22.97
N GLU A 38 4.71 -16.42 22.50
CA GLU A 38 3.43 -16.36 21.83
C GLU A 38 3.40 -17.27 20.61
N ASN A 39 4.41 -17.19 19.74
CA ASN A 39 4.51 -17.97 18.54
C ASN A 39 4.67 -19.48 18.84
N TYR A 40 5.43 -19.82 19.86
CA TYR A 40 5.60 -21.21 20.27
C TYR A 40 4.33 -21.83 20.85
N SER A 41 3.58 -21.08 21.66
CA SER A 41 2.30 -21.54 22.21
C SER A 41 1.23 -21.73 21.13
N ARG A 42 1.36 -21.02 20.02
CA ARG A 42 0.41 -21.05 18.88
C ARG A 42 0.88 -21.91 17.70
N ARG A 43 1.98 -22.65 17.84
CA ARG A 43 2.64 -23.36 16.74
C ARG A 43 1.71 -24.28 15.95
N PHE A 44 0.71 -24.86 16.59
CA PHE A 44 -0.26 -25.77 15.99
C PHE A 44 -1.66 -25.20 15.90
N SER A 45 -1.84 -23.94 16.24
CA SER A 45 -3.11 -23.24 16.10
C SER A 45 -3.32 -22.82 14.64
N ILE A 46 -4.57 -22.79 14.22
CA ILE A 46 -4.96 -22.18 12.96
C ILE A 46 -4.80 -20.67 13.12
N SER A 47 -4.15 -20.02 12.15
CA SER A 47 -4.10 -18.56 12.05
C SER A 47 -5.27 -18.07 11.21
N TYR A 48 -6.03 -17.13 11.75
CA TYR A 48 -7.12 -16.51 11.04
C TYR A 48 -6.65 -15.31 10.21
N PRO A 49 -7.37 -14.98 9.13
CA PRO A 49 -7.16 -13.73 8.42
C PRO A 49 -7.22 -12.51 9.36
N ASN A 50 -6.32 -11.55 9.14
CA ASN A 50 -6.26 -10.30 9.90
C ASN A 50 -6.08 -10.48 11.43
N GLU A 51 -5.64 -11.65 11.88
CA GLU A 51 -5.36 -11.89 13.29
C GLU A 51 -4.13 -11.13 13.74
N GLU A 52 -4.31 -10.25 14.73
CA GLU A 52 -3.24 -9.50 15.36
C GLU A 52 -2.70 -10.23 16.60
N LEU A 53 -1.38 -10.39 16.68
CA LEU A 53 -0.71 -11.05 17.80
C LEU A 53 -0.25 -10.02 18.83
N PRO A 54 -0.83 -10.02 20.07
CA PRO A 54 -0.65 -8.92 21.03
C PRO A 54 0.68 -8.92 21.80
N ALA A 55 1.42 -10.04 21.86
CA ALA A 55 2.60 -10.13 22.70
C ALA A 55 3.68 -9.10 22.30
N GLY A 56 4.22 -8.40 23.28
CA GLY A 56 5.26 -7.40 23.10
C GLY A 56 4.78 -6.06 22.54
N ARG A 57 3.49 -5.88 22.29
CA ARG A 57 2.87 -4.62 21.84
C ARG A 57 2.46 -3.76 23.05
N PRO A 58 2.38 -2.41 22.88
CA PRO A 58 2.82 -1.63 21.71
C PRO A 58 4.35 -1.51 21.63
N GLN A 59 4.91 -1.37 20.41
CA GLN A 59 6.33 -1.08 20.18
C GLN A 59 6.57 0.40 19.93
N GLN A 60 5.90 0.92 18.92
CA GLN A 60 5.91 2.34 18.57
C GLN A 60 4.47 2.85 18.53
N THR A 61 4.29 4.07 19.02
CA THR A 61 3.00 4.74 19.06
C THR A 61 3.16 6.17 18.57
N THR A 62 2.11 6.69 17.98
CA THR A 62 2.01 8.12 17.62
C THR A 62 1.48 8.93 18.80
N PRO A 63 1.57 10.27 18.76
CA PRO A 63 0.94 11.12 19.77
C PRO A 63 -0.59 10.94 19.89
N LEU A 64 -1.25 10.35 18.87
CA LEU A 64 -2.70 10.12 18.90
C LEU A 64 -3.11 8.74 19.43
N TYR A 65 -2.16 7.85 19.73
CA TYR A 65 -2.45 6.47 20.06
C TYR A 65 -3.47 6.30 21.20
N ASP A 66 -3.29 7.04 22.29
CA ASP A 66 -4.18 6.98 23.45
C ASP A 66 -5.58 7.52 23.16
N ILE A 67 -5.69 8.56 22.34
CA ILE A 67 -6.97 9.12 21.88
C ILE A 67 -7.70 8.10 21.00
N MET A 68 -6.99 7.53 20.02
CA MET A 68 -7.57 6.53 19.11
C MET A 68 -8.07 5.32 19.88
N LEU A 69 -7.26 4.80 20.81
CA LEU A 69 -7.59 3.60 21.57
C LEU A 69 -8.70 3.82 22.60
N ASN A 70 -8.63 4.91 23.38
CA ASN A 70 -9.47 5.08 24.57
C ASN A 70 -10.70 5.97 24.35
N GLU A 71 -10.62 6.95 23.46
CA GLU A 71 -11.72 7.89 23.21
C GLU A 71 -12.51 7.52 21.94
N ASN A 72 -11.80 7.03 20.90
CA ASN A 72 -12.43 6.69 19.61
C ASN A 72 -12.67 5.19 19.43
N PHE A 73 -12.25 4.36 20.40
CA PHE A 73 -12.44 2.90 20.40
C PHE A 73 -11.88 2.20 19.17
N ALA A 74 -10.69 2.63 18.74
CA ALA A 74 -9.99 2.01 17.63
C ALA A 74 -9.54 0.59 17.97
N VAL A 75 -9.76 -0.33 17.06
CA VAL A 75 -9.08 -1.63 17.07
C VAL A 75 -7.73 -1.45 16.39
N MET A 76 -6.65 -1.65 17.16
CA MET A 76 -5.29 -1.36 16.73
C MET A 76 -4.62 -2.58 16.13
N GLY A 77 -3.85 -2.36 15.07
CA GLY A 77 -2.99 -3.37 14.43
C GLY A 77 -1.54 -2.93 14.36
N ASP A 78 -0.66 -3.88 14.09
CA ASP A 78 0.78 -3.65 13.95
C ASP A 78 1.15 -3.38 12.47
N SER A 79 1.51 -2.16 12.16
CA SER A 79 2.07 -1.78 10.88
C SER A 79 3.60 -1.65 10.99
N TRP A 80 4.31 -2.78 10.84
CA TRP A 80 5.78 -2.83 10.90
C TRP A 80 6.38 -2.23 12.19
N GLY A 81 5.75 -2.53 13.32
CA GLY A 81 6.12 -2.08 14.66
C GLY A 81 5.39 -0.83 15.13
N LEU A 82 4.66 -0.13 14.27
CA LEU A 82 3.87 1.04 14.61
C LEU A 82 2.40 0.65 14.80
N GLU A 83 1.84 0.98 15.97
CA GLU A 83 0.41 0.83 16.22
C GLU A 83 -0.41 1.73 15.31
N THR A 84 -1.36 1.14 14.58
CA THR A 84 -2.17 1.83 13.57
C THR A 84 -3.63 1.43 13.73
N PRO A 85 -4.61 2.37 13.69
CA PRO A 85 -6.03 2.05 13.72
C PRO A 85 -6.43 1.20 12.51
N LEU A 86 -7.02 0.03 12.74
CA LEU A 86 -7.54 -0.85 11.70
C LEU A 86 -8.98 -0.49 11.34
N TRP A 87 -9.81 -0.26 12.34
CA TRP A 87 -11.21 0.18 12.24
C TRP A 87 -11.68 0.74 13.58
N PHE A 88 -12.83 1.40 13.61
CA PHE A 88 -13.36 2.08 14.79
C PHE A 88 -14.69 1.46 15.23
N ALA A 89 -14.72 1.00 16.48
CA ALA A 89 -15.91 0.43 17.10
C ALA A 89 -16.83 1.52 17.68
N PRO A 90 -18.12 1.26 17.88
CA PRO A 90 -19.05 2.22 18.48
C PRO A 90 -18.88 2.36 20.01
N SER A 91 -18.26 1.36 20.66
CA SER A 91 -17.99 1.37 22.09
C SER A 91 -16.75 0.54 22.42
N LYS A 92 -16.21 0.72 23.61
CA LYS A 92 -15.03 0.00 24.11
C LYS A 92 -15.26 -1.53 24.17
N GLU A 93 -16.47 -1.95 24.53
CA GLU A 93 -16.84 -3.37 24.66
C GLU A 93 -16.85 -4.08 23.30
N GLN A 94 -17.08 -3.34 22.21
CA GLN A 94 -17.13 -3.84 20.85
C GLN A 94 -15.80 -3.64 20.09
N ALA A 95 -14.81 -2.99 20.73
CA ALA A 95 -13.52 -2.71 20.13
C ALA A 95 -12.57 -3.94 20.14
N ASN A 96 -13.00 -5.01 19.48
CA ASN A 96 -12.23 -6.25 19.34
C ASN A 96 -12.60 -6.97 18.05
N ASP A 97 -11.61 -7.64 17.44
CA ASP A 97 -11.84 -8.51 16.28
C ASP A 97 -12.45 -9.85 16.71
N VAL A 98 -13.50 -10.28 16.01
CA VAL A 98 -13.98 -11.65 16.05
C VAL A 98 -13.33 -12.42 14.90
N LEU A 99 -12.39 -13.33 15.24
CA LEU A 99 -11.61 -14.04 14.24
C LEU A 99 -12.47 -15.00 13.41
N SER A 100 -12.38 -14.90 12.09
CA SER A 100 -13.19 -15.70 11.16
C SER A 100 -12.48 -15.80 9.80
N PHE A 101 -12.78 -16.89 9.05
CA PHE A 101 -12.44 -17.02 7.63
C PHE A 101 -13.47 -16.33 6.72
N HIS A 102 -14.55 -15.85 7.30
CA HIS A 102 -15.62 -15.10 6.63
C HIS A 102 -15.65 -13.67 7.15
N ARG A 103 -16.41 -12.79 6.48
CA ARG A 103 -16.69 -11.44 6.96
C ARG A 103 -17.18 -11.47 8.40
N SER A 104 -16.64 -10.59 9.22
CA SER A 104 -16.84 -10.62 10.67
C SER A 104 -17.49 -9.34 11.19
N ASN A 105 -17.35 -9.11 12.49
CA ASN A 105 -18.01 -8.00 13.20
C ASN A 105 -17.54 -6.60 12.76
N ASP A 106 -16.36 -6.47 12.17
CA ASP A 106 -15.81 -5.22 11.63
C ASP A 106 -16.51 -4.77 10.33
N PHE A 107 -17.15 -5.68 9.60
CA PHE A 107 -17.64 -5.46 8.23
C PHE A 107 -18.56 -4.24 8.09
N GLU A 108 -19.57 -4.13 8.95
CA GLU A 108 -20.54 -3.02 8.90
C GLU A 108 -19.90 -1.69 9.35
N TYR A 109 -18.94 -1.73 10.28
CA TYR A 109 -18.24 -0.54 10.73
C TYR A 109 -17.30 0.00 9.64
N ILE A 110 -16.56 -0.87 8.96
CA ILE A 110 -15.78 -0.51 7.79
C ILE A 110 -16.66 0.08 6.68
N ALA A 111 -17.83 -0.50 6.45
CA ALA A 111 -18.80 0.03 5.49
C ALA A 111 -19.24 1.47 5.84
N ALA A 112 -19.48 1.74 7.12
CA ALA A 112 -19.86 3.06 7.61
C ALA A 112 -18.71 4.08 7.49
N GLU A 113 -17.47 3.67 7.74
CA GLU A 113 -16.27 4.48 7.54
C GLU A 113 -16.07 4.84 6.06
N VAL A 114 -16.13 3.86 5.16
CA VAL A 114 -16.06 4.08 3.70
C VAL A 114 -17.15 5.04 3.24
N LYS A 115 -18.39 4.83 3.71
CA LYS A 115 -19.52 5.72 3.38
C LYS A 115 -19.28 7.14 3.83
N ALA A 116 -18.75 7.36 5.05
CA ALA A 116 -18.45 8.70 5.55
C ALA A 116 -17.44 9.43 4.67
N VAL A 117 -16.36 8.75 4.25
CA VAL A 117 -15.37 9.31 3.31
C VAL A 117 -16.02 9.62 1.96
N ARG A 118 -16.80 8.69 1.39
CA ARG A 118 -17.39 8.85 0.06
C ARG A 118 -18.46 9.92 -0.02
N GLU A 119 -19.26 10.10 1.03
CA GLU A 119 -20.43 11.00 1.05
C GLU A 119 -20.15 12.35 1.72
N SER A 120 -19.16 12.42 2.62
CA SER A 120 -18.86 13.65 3.36
C SER A 120 -17.36 13.85 3.54
N ILE A 121 -16.78 13.36 4.64
CA ILE A 121 -15.36 13.50 4.96
C ILE A 121 -14.96 12.46 6.02
N GLY A 122 -13.76 11.91 5.88
CA GLY A 122 -13.09 11.12 6.90
C GLY A 122 -11.71 11.65 7.21
N VAL A 123 -11.20 11.30 8.39
CA VAL A 123 -9.81 11.54 8.82
C VAL A 123 -9.16 10.23 9.22
N THR A 124 -7.90 10.03 8.82
CA THR A 124 -7.10 8.87 9.23
C THR A 124 -5.67 9.28 9.49
N GLU A 125 -5.00 8.52 10.33
CA GLU A 125 -3.58 8.67 10.56
C GLU A 125 -2.78 7.97 9.46
N ILE A 126 -1.77 8.67 8.93
CA ILE A 126 -0.88 8.18 7.87
C ILE A 126 0.59 8.22 8.28
N SER A 127 0.88 8.18 9.58
CA SER A 127 2.25 8.19 10.10
C SER A 127 3.06 6.94 9.71
N ASN A 128 2.38 5.88 9.26
CA ASN A 128 2.91 4.58 8.83
C ASN A 128 3.49 4.55 7.40
N PHE A 129 3.99 5.69 6.90
CA PHE A 129 4.78 5.76 5.67
C PHE A 129 6.28 5.84 5.95
N ALA A 130 7.10 5.32 5.03
CA ALA A 130 8.51 5.67 4.97
C ALA A 130 8.64 7.12 4.48
N LYS A 131 9.46 7.91 5.15
CA LYS A 131 9.62 9.35 4.87
C LYS A 131 11.10 9.68 4.85
N TYR A 132 11.55 10.22 3.70
CA TYR A 132 12.93 10.62 3.50
C TYR A 132 12.98 12.09 3.11
N GLU A 133 13.97 12.79 3.65
CA GLU A 133 14.35 14.12 3.20
C GLU A 133 15.69 13.99 2.46
N ILE A 134 15.72 14.44 1.23
CA ILE A 134 16.91 14.40 0.37
C ILE A 134 17.27 15.84 0.03
N THR A 135 18.48 16.26 0.41
CA THR A 135 18.96 17.64 0.31
C THR A 135 20.33 17.73 -0.30
N GLY A 136 20.67 18.90 -0.83
CA GLY A 136 22.00 19.21 -1.36
C GLY A 136 21.96 19.65 -2.82
N ASP A 137 23.07 20.19 -3.30
CA ASP A 137 23.17 20.79 -4.63
C ASP A 137 22.98 19.78 -5.77
N SER A 138 23.29 18.52 -5.53
CA SER A 138 23.09 17.42 -6.49
C SER A 138 21.84 16.57 -6.20
N ALA A 139 20.96 16.96 -5.27
CA ALA A 139 19.81 16.16 -4.86
C ALA A 139 18.84 15.84 -6.02
N GLU A 140 18.57 16.82 -6.89
CA GLU A 140 17.70 16.63 -8.05
C GLU A 140 18.32 15.67 -9.06
N VAL A 141 19.61 15.83 -9.38
CA VAL A 141 20.35 14.96 -10.31
C VAL A 141 20.41 13.52 -9.78
N PHE A 142 20.66 13.36 -8.48
CA PHE A 142 20.65 12.07 -7.81
C PHE A 142 19.29 11.38 -7.92
N LEU A 143 18.21 12.08 -7.58
CA LEU A 143 16.85 11.52 -7.69
C LEU A 143 16.47 11.26 -9.14
N ASP A 144 16.83 12.15 -10.07
CA ASP A 144 16.55 11.94 -11.50
C ASP A 144 17.25 10.70 -12.05
N HIS A 145 18.45 10.37 -11.54
CA HIS A 145 19.16 9.14 -11.89
C HIS A 145 18.51 7.87 -11.31
N LEU A 146 17.91 7.95 -10.13
CA LEU A 146 17.28 6.79 -9.47
C LEU A 146 15.86 6.50 -9.98
N MET A 147 15.10 7.56 -10.25
CA MET A 147 13.67 7.47 -10.51
C MET A 147 13.37 7.38 -12.01
N THR A 148 12.26 6.77 -12.36
CA THR A 148 11.89 6.55 -13.77
C THR A 148 11.11 7.70 -14.38
N ASN A 149 10.54 8.60 -13.58
CA ASN A 149 9.79 9.77 -14.03
C ASN A 149 10.68 11.03 -14.00
N ASN A 150 10.28 12.09 -14.69
CA ASN A 150 10.92 13.42 -14.54
C ASN A 150 10.72 13.94 -13.12
N MET A 151 11.70 14.69 -12.61
CA MET A 151 11.57 15.32 -11.30
C MET A 151 10.46 16.41 -11.32
N PRO A 152 9.77 16.60 -10.19
CA PRO A 152 8.70 17.59 -10.11
C PRO A 152 9.23 19.01 -10.15
N LYS A 153 8.40 19.94 -10.63
CA LYS A 153 8.65 21.37 -10.46
C LYS A 153 8.46 21.77 -8.98
N LEU A 154 9.02 22.91 -8.59
CA LEU A 154 8.84 23.47 -7.25
C LEU A 154 7.36 23.50 -6.82
N GLY A 155 7.07 23.04 -5.62
CA GLY A 155 5.71 22.94 -5.07
C GLY A 155 4.81 21.89 -5.75
N ARG A 156 5.38 20.98 -6.55
CA ARG A 156 4.63 19.91 -7.24
C ARG A 156 5.02 18.53 -6.72
N ILE A 157 4.13 17.61 -6.97
CA ILE A 157 4.23 16.20 -6.57
C ILE A 157 4.25 15.33 -7.82
N ILE A 158 5.06 14.27 -7.81
CA ILE A 158 4.98 13.20 -8.80
C ILE A 158 4.88 11.84 -8.12
N LEU A 159 4.35 10.87 -8.84
CA LEU A 159 4.48 9.45 -8.54
C LEU A 159 5.50 8.84 -9.47
N THR A 160 6.39 8.01 -8.95
CA THR A 160 7.46 7.41 -9.74
C THR A 160 7.92 6.08 -9.16
N PRO A 161 8.05 5.03 -9.96
CA PRO A 161 8.79 3.84 -9.55
C PRO A 161 10.30 4.06 -9.59
N MET A 162 11.01 3.26 -8.79
CA MET A 162 12.45 3.10 -8.79
C MET A 162 12.80 1.66 -9.15
N LEU A 163 13.79 1.44 -10.00
CA LEU A 163 14.16 0.14 -10.55
C LEU A 163 15.59 -0.25 -10.15
N ASN A 164 15.84 -1.57 -10.13
CA ASN A 164 17.19 -2.10 -10.14
C ASN A 164 17.73 -2.19 -11.59
N GLU A 165 18.99 -2.59 -11.72
CA GLU A 165 19.68 -2.71 -13.00
C GLU A 165 18.97 -3.69 -13.98
N ASN A 166 18.24 -4.69 -13.44
CA ASN A 166 17.49 -5.67 -14.20
C ASN A 166 16.07 -5.19 -14.56
N GLY A 167 15.72 -3.93 -14.28
CA GLY A 167 14.41 -3.34 -14.57
C GLY A 167 13.31 -3.80 -13.64
N LYS A 168 13.62 -4.42 -12.49
CA LYS A 168 12.62 -4.81 -11.51
C LYS A 168 12.43 -3.74 -10.45
N LEU A 169 11.21 -3.65 -9.90
CA LEU A 169 10.81 -2.63 -8.94
C LEU A 169 11.66 -2.71 -7.66
N ILE A 170 12.16 -1.58 -7.20
CA ILE A 170 12.78 -1.39 -5.88
C ILE A 170 11.82 -0.67 -4.93
N GLY A 171 10.97 0.19 -5.47
CA GLY A 171 9.99 0.96 -4.73
C GLY A 171 9.09 1.75 -5.67
N ASP A 172 8.03 2.27 -5.11
CA ASP A 172 7.15 3.26 -5.69
C ASP A 172 7.06 4.44 -4.72
N PHE A 173 7.24 5.64 -5.23
CA PHE A 173 7.39 6.81 -4.40
C PHE A 173 6.51 7.97 -4.84
N THR A 174 6.03 8.70 -3.83
CA THR A 174 5.57 10.07 -3.98
C THR A 174 6.74 11.00 -3.72
N ILE A 175 7.11 11.83 -4.70
CA ILE A 175 8.20 12.80 -4.58
C ILE A 175 7.65 14.22 -4.65
N VAL A 176 8.05 15.03 -3.69
CA VAL A 176 7.74 16.45 -3.56
C VAL A 176 9.03 17.24 -3.74
N LYS A 177 9.03 18.27 -4.59
CA LYS A 177 10.09 19.29 -4.60
C LYS A 177 9.64 20.45 -3.70
N ALA A 178 10.15 20.48 -2.47
CA ALA A 178 9.78 21.45 -1.46
C ALA A 178 10.51 22.80 -1.66
N ASN A 179 11.78 22.76 -2.04
CA ASN A 179 12.54 23.91 -2.54
C ASN A 179 13.60 23.43 -3.57
N GLU A 180 14.47 24.31 -4.03
CA GLU A 180 15.41 24.00 -5.11
C GLU A 180 16.34 22.83 -4.76
N ASN A 181 16.76 22.72 -3.51
CA ASN A 181 17.71 21.71 -3.04
C ASN A 181 17.13 20.76 -1.98
N ARG A 182 15.79 20.70 -1.85
CA ARG A 182 15.13 19.87 -0.84
C ARG A 182 13.94 19.11 -1.42
N PHE A 183 14.01 17.79 -1.32
CA PHE A 183 12.97 16.86 -1.75
C PHE A 183 12.47 16.04 -0.57
N LEU A 184 11.13 15.83 -0.52
CA LEU A 184 10.50 14.88 0.37
C LEU A 184 10.07 13.66 -0.44
N VAL A 185 10.41 12.49 0.04
CA VAL A 185 10.15 11.22 -0.63
C VAL A 185 9.37 10.31 0.31
N PHE A 186 8.18 9.91 -0.11
CA PHE A 186 7.30 9.04 0.66
C PHE A 186 7.17 7.69 -0.01
N GLY A 187 7.22 6.61 0.78
CA GLY A 187 7.12 5.24 0.30
C GLY A 187 6.53 4.31 1.37
N SER A 188 6.61 3.01 1.16
CA SER A 188 6.08 2.02 2.11
C SER A 188 6.96 1.88 3.35
N LEU A 189 6.36 1.97 4.56
CA LEU A 189 7.07 1.84 5.84
C LEU A 189 7.87 0.53 5.93
N GLY A 190 7.27 -0.58 5.57
CA GLY A 190 7.92 -1.90 5.64
C GLY A 190 9.17 -2.03 4.76
N ALA A 191 9.30 -1.18 3.75
CA ALA A 191 10.46 -1.16 2.85
C ALA A 191 11.52 -0.11 3.23
N THR A 192 11.35 0.61 4.34
CA THR A 192 12.23 1.74 4.71
C THR A 192 13.72 1.38 4.64
N LYS A 193 14.13 0.28 5.26
CA LYS A 193 15.54 -0.15 5.25
C LYS A 193 15.99 -0.68 3.91
N TYR A 194 15.09 -1.32 3.18
CA TYR A 194 15.36 -1.81 1.82
C TYR A 194 15.64 -0.63 0.87
N HIS A 195 14.83 0.41 0.94
CA HIS A 195 15.04 1.64 0.18
C HIS A 195 16.33 2.36 0.60
N MET A 196 16.59 2.52 1.91
CA MET A 196 17.80 3.19 2.40
C MET A 196 19.08 2.50 1.91
N ARG A 197 19.15 1.17 1.97
CA ARG A 197 20.30 0.42 1.44
C ARG A 197 20.54 0.70 -0.05
N TRP A 198 19.48 0.89 -0.82
CA TRP A 198 19.59 1.24 -2.22
C TRP A 198 20.06 2.67 -2.41
N PHE A 199 19.48 3.62 -1.69
CA PHE A 199 19.90 5.01 -1.71
C PHE A 199 21.37 5.17 -1.32
N GLU A 200 21.80 4.56 -0.21
CA GLU A 200 23.18 4.59 0.27
C GLU A 200 24.17 3.97 -0.74
N LYS A 201 23.79 2.89 -1.41
CA LYS A 201 24.60 2.26 -2.47
C LYS A 201 24.86 3.21 -3.64
N GLN A 202 23.94 4.09 -3.94
CA GLN A 202 23.99 5.00 -5.07
C GLN A 202 24.41 6.42 -4.68
N LEU A 203 24.60 6.68 -3.38
CA LEU A 203 24.93 8.01 -2.87
C LEU A 203 26.30 8.46 -3.39
N PRO A 204 26.43 9.69 -3.97
CA PRO A 204 27.73 10.22 -4.37
C PRO A 204 28.62 10.44 -3.14
N SER A 205 29.93 10.17 -3.30
CA SER A 205 30.91 10.27 -2.22
C SER A 205 31.45 11.70 -1.98
N ASP A 206 31.00 12.67 -2.78
CA ASP A 206 31.49 14.06 -2.75
C ASP A 206 30.76 14.95 -1.72
N GLY A 207 29.77 14.41 -1.01
CA GLY A 207 29.00 15.14 0.00
C GLY A 207 27.97 16.13 -0.55
N THR A 208 27.72 16.13 -1.87
CA THR A 208 26.73 17.03 -2.51
C THR A 208 25.28 16.61 -2.31
N VAL A 209 25.04 15.40 -1.77
CA VAL A 209 23.72 14.86 -1.44
C VAL A 209 23.70 14.36 -0.01
N ASN A 210 22.68 14.75 0.74
CA ASN A 210 22.40 14.22 2.07
C ASN A 210 21.01 13.58 2.10
N ILE A 211 20.91 12.42 2.74
CA ILE A 211 19.64 11.66 2.92
C ILE A 211 19.37 11.49 4.41
N LYS A 212 18.22 11.95 4.84
CA LYS A 212 17.74 11.81 6.21
C LYS A 212 16.42 11.02 6.24
N ARG A 213 16.38 9.96 7.06
CA ARG A 213 15.10 9.33 7.42
C ARG A 213 14.39 10.22 8.42
N LEU A 214 13.11 10.51 8.14
CA LEU A 214 12.30 11.34 9.05
C LEU A 214 11.52 10.48 10.06
N ASP A 215 11.21 9.23 9.71
CA ASP A 215 10.53 8.25 10.59
C ASP A 215 9.42 8.88 11.45
N MET A 216 9.52 8.72 12.79
CA MET A 216 8.55 9.26 13.74
C MET A 216 8.72 10.77 14.03
N THR A 217 9.75 11.42 13.49
CA THR A 217 9.90 12.89 13.61
C THR A 217 8.93 13.67 12.71
N LEU A 218 8.27 12.97 11.79
CA LEU A 218 7.23 13.52 10.91
C LEU A 218 5.97 12.66 11.03
N GLN A 219 4.90 13.23 11.56
CA GLN A 219 3.59 12.59 11.72
C GLN A 219 2.65 13.04 10.61
N GLY A 220 1.67 12.20 10.26
CA GLY A 220 0.76 12.49 9.17
C GLY A 220 -0.70 12.21 9.50
N LEU A 221 -1.56 13.09 9.00
CA LEU A 221 -3.01 12.92 8.96
C LEU A 221 -3.49 13.06 7.52
N SER A 222 -4.45 12.24 7.11
CA SER A 222 -5.13 12.41 5.83
C SER A 222 -6.60 12.73 6.07
N ILE A 223 -7.08 13.78 5.44
CA ILE A 223 -8.49 14.09 5.32
C ILE A 223 -8.95 13.81 3.89
N ALA A 224 -10.05 13.10 3.72
CA ALA A 224 -10.54 12.72 2.40
C ALA A 224 -12.06 12.73 2.34
N GLY A 225 -12.60 13.15 1.20
CA GLY A 225 -14.03 13.23 0.93
C GLY A 225 -14.44 14.55 0.27
N PRO A 226 -15.66 14.67 -0.23
CA PRO A 226 -16.12 15.86 -0.95
C PRO A 226 -16.05 17.16 -0.13
N ASN A 227 -16.12 17.08 1.20
CA ASN A 227 -16.00 18.24 2.09
C ASN A 227 -14.57 18.53 2.57
N ALA A 228 -13.55 17.80 2.11
CA ALA A 228 -12.18 17.96 2.60
C ALA A 228 -11.61 19.37 2.40
N ARG A 229 -11.88 20.00 1.24
CA ARG A 229 -11.50 21.40 1.00
C ARG A 229 -12.25 22.39 1.91
N ASN A 230 -13.56 22.21 2.06
CA ASN A 230 -14.38 23.08 2.89
C ASN A 230 -13.91 23.06 4.35
N LEU A 231 -13.53 21.89 4.86
CA LEU A 231 -12.97 21.74 6.19
C LEU A 231 -11.59 22.42 6.29
N LEU A 232 -10.67 22.07 5.38
CA LEU A 232 -9.30 22.60 5.44
C LEU A 232 -9.26 24.11 5.32
N LYS A 233 -10.12 24.72 4.48
CA LYS A 233 -10.23 26.16 4.31
C LYS A 233 -10.52 26.93 5.61
N GLU A 234 -11.13 26.28 6.61
CA GLU A 234 -11.40 26.93 7.91
C GLU A 234 -10.24 26.74 8.90
N LEU A 235 -9.22 25.98 8.54
CA LEU A 235 -8.05 25.70 9.37
C LEU A 235 -6.78 26.37 8.88
N VAL A 236 -6.80 26.96 7.67
CA VAL A 236 -5.67 27.64 7.03
C VAL A 236 -6.04 29.05 6.62
N ASP A 237 -5.06 29.95 6.55
CA ASP A 237 -5.26 31.33 6.12
C ASP A 237 -5.12 31.49 4.58
N GLU A 238 -4.41 30.55 3.93
CA GLU A 238 -4.07 30.61 2.51
C GLU A 238 -5.25 30.19 1.63
N ASP A 239 -5.27 30.70 0.40
CA ASP A 239 -6.21 30.23 -0.62
C ASP A 239 -5.84 28.83 -1.10
N ILE A 240 -6.72 27.87 -0.82
CA ILE A 240 -6.61 26.45 -1.23
C ILE A 240 -7.63 26.09 -2.31
N SER A 241 -8.11 27.08 -3.07
CA SER A 241 -8.94 26.83 -4.26
C SER A 241 -8.22 25.92 -5.26
N ASN A 242 -8.97 25.38 -6.22
CA ASN A 242 -8.41 24.48 -7.22
C ASN A 242 -7.37 25.14 -8.12
N SER A 243 -7.51 26.46 -8.37
CA SER A 243 -6.53 27.27 -9.11
C SER A 243 -5.23 27.47 -8.36
N GLU A 244 -5.33 27.81 -7.06
CA GLU A 244 -4.18 28.14 -6.24
C GLU A 244 -3.46 26.91 -5.67
N PHE A 245 -4.20 25.86 -5.33
CA PHE A 245 -3.66 24.60 -4.82
C PHE A 245 -4.21 23.42 -5.63
N PRO A 246 -3.74 23.23 -6.88
CA PRO A 246 -4.24 22.19 -7.78
C PRO A 246 -3.82 20.77 -7.35
N PHE A 247 -4.51 19.75 -7.86
CA PHE A 247 -4.16 18.34 -7.63
C PHE A 247 -2.69 18.06 -7.94
N MET A 248 -2.02 17.23 -7.11
CA MET A 248 -0.58 16.96 -7.12
C MET A 248 0.27 18.19 -6.84
N SER A 249 -0.17 19.03 -5.91
CA SER A 249 0.59 20.17 -5.38
C SER A 249 0.95 19.95 -3.92
N PHE A 250 2.01 20.63 -3.53
CA PHE A 250 2.57 20.70 -2.19
C PHE A 250 2.64 22.16 -1.73
N ARG A 251 2.32 22.43 -0.47
CA ARG A 251 2.55 23.70 0.20
C ARG A 251 2.92 23.49 1.67
N GLU A 252 3.75 24.39 2.18
CA GLU A 252 3.95 24.59 3.61
C GLU A 252 3.01 25.72 4.06
N MET A 253 2.18 25.45 5.07
CA MET A 253 1.24 26.43 5.63
C MET A 253 0.86 26.02 7.06
N ASN A 254 0.31 26.98 7.81
CA ASN A 254 -0.18 26.70 9.15
C ASN A 254 -1.59 26.07 9.09
N VAL A 255 -1.78 24.96 9.81
CA VAL A 255 -3.09 24.32 9.99
C VAL A 255 -3.48 24.40 11.45
N ASN A 256 -4.57 25.08 11.76
CA ASN A 256 -4.99 25.35 13.15
C ASN A 256 -3.85 25.98 14.00
N GLY A 257 -3.06 26.86 13.38
CA GLY A 257 -1.91 27.51 14.01
C GLY A 257 -0.62 26.69 14.10
N ALA A 258 -0.62 25.43 13.65
CA ALA A 258 0.54 24.53 13.65
C ALA A 258 1.24 24.53 12.27
N PRO A 259 2.58 24.63 12.21
CA PRO A 259 3.31 24.54 10.93
C PRO A 259 3.20 23.13 10.35
N CYS A 260 2.69 23.07 9.12
CA CYS A 260 2.45 21.80 8.41
C CYS A 260 2.96 21.84 6.97
N MET A 261 3.25 20.66 6.44
CA MET A 261 3.46 20.43 5.02
C MET A 261 2.23 19.70 4.49
N ILE A 262 1.63 20.21 3.41
CA ILE A 262 0.38 19.65 2.87
C ILE A 262 0.59 19.17 1.44
N ASN A 263 0.29 17.89 1.21
CA ASN A 263 0.19 17.27 -0.10
C ASN A 263 -1.27 17.23 -0.53
N ARG A 264 -1.61 17.78 -1.68
CA ARG A 264 -2.94 17.63 -2.26
C ARG A 264 -3.01 16.36 -3.10
N LEU A 265 -3.23 15.24 -2.44
CA LEU A 265 -3.47 13.91 -3.01
C LEU A 265 -4.20 13.02 -2.00
N SER A 266 -4.69 11.87 -2.43
CA SER A 266 -5.38 10.94 -1.55
C SER A 266 -5.29 9.51 -2.09
N TYR A 267 -5.07 8.55 -1.20
CA TYR A 267 -5.09 7.13 -1.52
C TYR A 267 -6.51 6.52 -1.50
N THR A 268 -7.50 7.29 -1.02
CA THR A 268 -8.91 6.87 -1.04
C THR A 268 -9.56 7.00 -2.42
N GLY A 269 -9.03 7.84 -3.29
CA GLY A 269 -9.63 8.17 -4.58
C GLY A 269 -10.64 9.30 -4.56
N ASP A 270 -10.83 9.96 -3.42
CA ASP A 270 -11.61 11.19 -3.26
C ASP A 270 -10.71 12.42 -3.20
N LEU A 271 -11.30 13.63 -3.26
CA LEU A 271 -10.60 14.85 -2.89
C LEU A 271 -9.99 14.67 -1.51
N GLY A 272 -8.69 14.95 -1.38
CA GLY A 272 -8.02 14.75 -0.11
C GLY A 272 -6.72 15.51 0.02
N TYR A 273 -6.28 15.60 1.25
CA TYR A 273 -5.04 16.25 1.66
C TYR A 273 -4.33 15.37 2.67
N GLU A 274 -3.03 15.20 2.49
CA GLU A 274 -2.13 14.63 3.49
C GLU A 274 -1.43 15.79 4.20
N ILE A 275 -1.60 15.86 5.51
CA ILE A 275 -1.11 16.95 6.36
C ILE A 275 -0.01 16.35 7.23
N TRP A 276 1.22 16.82 7.03
CA TRP A 276 2.42 16.35 7.70
C TRP A 276 2.96 17.39 8.66
N MET A 277 3.29 16.99 9.89
CA MET A 277 3.71 17.88 10.97
C MET A 277 4.68 17.21 11.93
N ALA A 278 5.37 18.02 12.73
CA ALA A 278 6.15 17.49 13.85
C ALA A 278 5.23 16.88 14.92
N PRO A 279 5.70 15.87 15.68
CA PRO A 279 4.87 15.12 16.63
C PRO A 279 4.12 15.98 17.64
N GLU A 280 4.74 17.04 18.13
CA GLU A 280 4.17 17.97 19.11
C GLU A 280 2.91 18.68 18.63
N TYR A 281 2.71 18.81 17.31
CA TYR A 281 1.54 19.48 16.73
C TYR A 281 0.42 18.53 16.32
N GLN A 282 0.66 17.21 16.30
CA GLN A 282 -0.31 16.27 15.75
C GLN A 282 -1.67 16.32 16.47
N ARG A 283 -1.68 16.43 17.81
CA ARG A 283 -2.92 16.55 18.59
C ARG A 283 -3.67 17.86 18.28
N THR A 284 -2.95 18.97 18.21
CA THR A 284 -3.53 20.28 17.90
C THR A 284 -4.22 20.28 16.54
N VAL A 285 -3.55 19.74 15.52
CA VAL A 285 -4.12 19.63 14.18
C VAL A 285 -5.30 18.66 14.15
N TYR A 286 -5.18 17.49 14.79
CA TYR A 286 -6.26 16.51 14.86
C TYR A 286 -7.53 17.09 15.52
N TYR A 287 -7.41 17.73 16.68
CA TYR A 287 -8.56 18.34 17.35
C TYR A 287 -9.15 19.51 16.54
N GLY A 288 -8.32 20.30 15.87
CA GLY A 288 -8.81 21.32 14.93
C GLY A 288 -9.66 20.72 13.83
N ILE A 289 -9.17 19.63 13.19
CA ILE A 289 -9.90 18.88 12.16
C ILE A 289 -11.22 18.32 12.71
N LYS A 290 -11.22 17.71 13.90
CA LYS A 290 -12.43 17.12 14.50
C LYS A 290 -13.45 18.19 14.88
N ASN A 291 -13.02 19.29 15.48
CA ASN A 291 -13.91 20.38 15.90
C ASN A 291 -14.61 21.05 14.70
N ILE A 292 -13.86 21.44 13.68
CA ILE A 292 -14.43 22.00 12.45
C ILE A 292 -15.21 20.95 11.67
N GLY A 293 -14.69 19.73 11.63
CA GLY A 293 -15.29 18.60 10.91
C GLY A 293 -16.63 18.12 11.48
N ALA A 294 -16.95 18.48 12.75
CA ALA A 294 -18.21 18.08 13.38
C ALA A 294 -19.44 18.52 12.58
N LYS A 295 -19.43 19.73 11.98
CA LYS A 295 -20.52 20.23 11.13
C LYS A 295 -20.68 19.46 9.80
N PHE A 296 -19.67 18.70 9.40
CA PHE A 296 -19.69 17.82 8.24
C PHE A 296 -19.89 16.35 8.63
N ASN A 297 -20.14 16.05 9.91
CA ASN A 297 -20.23 14.69 10.46
C ASN A 297 -18.96 13.86 10.17
N ILE A 298 -17.77 14.46 10.33
CA ILE A 298 -16.50 13.81 10.09
C ILE A 298 -16.36 12.51 10.91
N LYS A 299 -15.87 11.45 10.27
CA LYS A 299 -15.57 10.18 10.93
C LYS A 299 -14.07 9.90 10.87
N ASP A 300 -13.56 9.27 11.93
CA ASP A 300 -12.30 8.56 11.80
C ASP A 300 -12.53 7.33 10.93
N PHE A 301 -11.51 6.95 10.14
CA PHE A 301 -11.53 5.71 9.38
C PHE A 301 -10.17 5.01 9.46
N GLY A 302 -10.22 3.70 9.56
CA GLY A 302 -9.04 2.87 9.76
C GLY A 302 -8.43 2.36 8.46
N MET A 303 -7.37 1.57 8.65
CA MET A 303 -6.60 0.99 7.55
C MET A 303 -7.46 0.03 6.69
N ARG A 304 -8.41 -0.70 7.30
CA ARG A 304 -9.28 -1.62 6.55
C ARG A 304 -10.21 -0.88 5.59
N ALA A 305 -10.75 0.27 6.00
CA ALA A 305 -11.54 1.13 5.11
C ALA A 305 -10.67 1.74 4.00
N LEU A 306 -9.45 2.18 4.32
CA LEU A 306 -8.50 2.68 3.32
C LEU A 306 -8.17 1.61 2.28
N LEU A 307 -7.88 0.36 2.72
CA LEU A 307 -7.58 -0.76 1.83
C LEU A 307 -8.78 -1.15 0.95
N SER A 308 -10.02 -1.07 1.45
CA SER A 308 -11.22 -1.24 0.64
C SER A 308 -11.30 -0.16 -0.46
N MET A 309 -11.13 1.12 -0.10
CA MET A 309 -11.24 2.24 -1.04
C MET A 309 -10.15 2.25 -2.11
N ARG A 310 -8.90 1.86 -1.78
CA ARG A 310 -7.80 1.79 -2.77
C ARG A 310 -8.05 0.68 -3.82
N LEU A 311 -8.67 -0.46 -3.41
CA LEU A 311 -9.03 -1.54 -4.33
C LEU A 311 -10.00 -1.04 -5.42
N GLU A 312 -11.00 -0.24 -5.03
CA GLU A 312 -11.98 0.35 -5.94
C GLU A 312 -11.35 1.29 -6.99
N LYS A 313 -10.15 1.81 -6.69
CA LYS A 313 -9.34 2.67 -7.58
C LYS A 313 -8.27 1.90 -8.35
N ASN A 314 -8.15 0.59 -8.16
CA ASN A 314 -7.06 -0.22 -8.70
C ASN A 314 -5.67 0.28 -8.28
N PHE A 315 -5.54 0.97 -7.15
CA PHE A 315 -4.24 1.40 -6.66
C PHE A 315 -3.47 0.21 -6.09
N PRO A 316 -2.21 0.02 -6.52
CA PRO A 316 -1.37 -1.04 -5.99
C PRO A 316 -0.80 -0.67 -4.63
N THR A 317 -0.32 -1.68 -3.91
CA THR A 317 0.43 -1.50 -2.68
C THR A 317 1.73 -2.30 -2.71
N TRP A 318 2.75 -1.80 -2.05
CA TRP A 318 4.04 -2.47 -1.93
C TRP A 318 3.90 -3.77 -1.12
N PHE A 319 4.67 -4.78 -1.48
CA PHE A 319 4.64 -6.17 -1.00
C PHE A 319 3.42 -7.01 -1.43
N ALA A 320 2.37 -6.41 -1.91
CA ALA A 320 1.27 -7.14 -2.54
C ALA A 320 1.41 -7.11 -4.07
N GLU A 321 0.95 -6.05 -4.73
CA GLU A 321 1.04 -5.89 -6.19
C GLU A 321 2.44 -5.51 -6.65
N LEU A 322 3.16 -4.73 -5.87
CA LEU A 322 4.49 -4.24 -6.23
C LEU A 322 5.55 -4.99 -5.42
N ARG A 323 6.34 -5.79 -6.13
CA ARG A 323 7.42 -6.60 -5.56
C ARG A 323 8.68 -6.52 -6.44
N PRO A 324 9.89 -6.80 -5.88
CA PRO A 324 11.14 -6.76 -6.64
C PRO A 324 11.29 -7.85 -7.72
N ILE A 325 10.24 -8.57 -8.02
CA ILE A 325 10.18 -9.61 -9.07
C ILE A 325 9.44 -9.12 -10.32
N TYR A 326 8.67 -8.04 -10.21
CA TYR A 326 7.88 -7.51 -11.32
C TYR A 326 8.59 -6.34 -12.01
N GLY A 327 8.38 -6.24 -13.32
CA GLY A 327 8.72 -5.07 -14.10
C GLY A 327 7.66 -3.97 -13.97
N PRO A 328 7.99 -2.74 -14.35
CA PRO A 328 7.08 -1.61 -14.21
C PRO A 328 5.88 -1.68 -15.17
N TYR A 329 6.02 -2.28 -16.34
CA TYR A 329 4.91 -2.44 -17.28
C TYR A 329 4.01 -3.62 -16.88
N GLU A 330 4.61 -4.72 -16.39
CA GLU A 330 3.86 -5.84 -15.79
C GLU A 330 2.95 -5.35 -14.65
N SER A 331 3.45 -4.42 -13.84
CA SER A 331 2.73 -3.87 -12.68
C SER A 331 1.73 -2.75 -13.00
N GLY A 332 1.59 -2.37 -14.28
CA GLY A 332 0.66 -1.33 -14.71
C GLY A 332 1.10 0.10 -14.33
N LEU A 333 2.41 0.34 -14.15
CA LEU A 333 2.98 1.64 -13.78
C LEU A 333 3.45 2.47 -14.98
N ALA A 334 3.15 2.06 -16.22
CA ALA A 334 3.61 2.70 -17.45
C ALA A 334 3.43 4.23 -17.46
N ARG A 335 2.31 4.74 -16.95
CA ARG A 335 2.01 6.18 -16.91
C ARG A 335 2.93 7.00 -16.00
N PHE A 336 3.68 6.34 -15.12
CA PHE A 336 4.61 6.97 -14.18
C PHE A 336 6.07 6.86 -14.62
N ILE A 337 6.31 6.45 -15.87
CA ILE A 337 7.63 6.26 -16.43
C ILE A 337 7.80 7.18 -17.63
N ASN A 338 8.85 7.99 -17.61
CA ASN A 338 9.34 8.65 -18.81
C ASN A 338 10.55 7.89 -19.33
N ILE A 339 10.31 6.90 -20.21
CA ILE A 339 11.35 6.03 -20.73
C ILE A 339 12.39 6.78 -21.59
N ASN A 340 12.04 7.97 -22.09
CA ASN A 340 12.86 8.81 -22.97
C ASN A 340 13.58 9.96 -22.23
N LYS A 341 13.37 10.11 -20.91
CA LYS A 341 14.18 11.07 -20.14
C LYS A 341 15.68 10.66 -20.17
N GLY A 342 16.53 11.45 -19.53
CA GLY A 342 17.96 11.13 -19.35
C GLY A 342 18.20 9.72 -18.78
N LYS A 343 19.43 9.35 -18.57
CA LYS A 343 19.79 8.01 -18.07
C LYS A 343 19.30 7.80 -16.64
N PHE A 344 18.62 6.69 -16.39
CA PHE A 344 18.25 6.22 -15.05
C PHE A 344 18.54 4.72 -14.88
N ILE A 345 18.66 4.26 -13.64
CA ILE A 345 18.94 2.85 -13.33
C ILE A 345 17.79 1.96 -13.82
N GLY A 346 18.14 0.87 -14.52
CA GLY A 346 17.16 -0.08 -15.09
C GLY A 346 16.54 0.35 -16.42
N GLN A 347 16.88 1.51 -16.98
CA GLN A 347 16.27 2.02 -18.22
C GLN A 347 16.37 1.05 -19.39
N ALA A 348 17.52 0.42 -19.60
CA ALA A 348 17.72 -0.51 -20.72
C ALA A 348 16.80 -1.73 -20.60
N ALA A 349 16.65 -2.28 -19.39
CA ALA A 349 15.75 -3.40 -19.12
C ALA A 349 14.29 -2.99 -19.25
N ALA A 350 13.91 -1.82 -18.75
CA ALA A 350 12.54 -1.28 -18.90
C ALA A 350 12.20 -1.01 -20.39
N LYS A 351 13.15 -0.51 -21.21
CA LYS A 351 12.98 -0.37 -22.66
C LYS A 351 12.75 -1.72 -23.33
N LYS A 352 13.49 -2.76 -22.92
CA LYS A 352 13.32 -4.12 -23.43
C LYS A 352 11.96 -4.68 -23.09
N GLU A 353 11.47 -4.49 -21.85
CA GLU A 353 10.13 -4.90 -21.42
C GLU A 353 9.04 -4.17 -22.25
N LEU A 354 9.19 -2.86 -22.47
CA LEU A 354 8.27 -2.07 -23.28
C LEU A 354 8.20 -2.57 -24.74
N LEU A 355 9.35 -2.85 -25.36
CA LEU A 355 9.42 -3.29 -26.78
C LEU A 355 8.88 -4.70 -26.96
N ASN A 356 9.16 -5.61 -26.05
CA ASN A 356 8.72 -7.01 -26.14
C ASN A 356 7.28 -7.22 -25.63
N GLY A 357 6.71 -6.23 -24.93
CA GLY A 357 5.50 -6.35 -24.14
C GLY A 357 5.75 -7.08 -22.81
N PRO A 358 4.93 -6.82 -21.79
CA PRO A 358 4.97 -7.56 -20.54
C PRO A 358 4.52 -9.01 -20.75
N LYS A 359 5.07 -9.95 -19.99
CA LYS A 359 4.65 -11.37 -20.04
C LYS A 359 3.39 -11.62 -19.24
N ILE A 360 3.25 -10.93 -18.13
CA ILE A 360 2.12 -10.97 -17.20
C ILE A 360 1.62 -9.56 -16.98
N SER A 361 0.36 -9.43 -16.58
CA SER A 361 -0.23 -8.13 -16.25
C SER A 361 -0.96 -8.19 -14.93
N ARG A 362 -0.80 -7.14 -14.15
CA ARG A 362 -1.62 -6.88 -12.96
C ARG A 362 -3.04 -6.48 -13.39
N ILE A 363 -4.01 -7.23 -12.92
CA ILE A 363 -5.42 -7.08 -13.29
C ILE A 363 -6.28 -7.03 -12.03
N SER A 364 -7.40 -6.33 -12.11
CA SER A 364 -8.45 -6.34 -11.08
C SER A 364 -9.62 -7.19 -11.50
N PHE A 365 -10.19 -7.91 -10.53
CA PHE A 365 -11.36 -8.75 -10.69
C PHE A 365 -12.49 -8.30 -9.77
N ILE A 366 -13.73 -8.40 -10.24
CA ILE A 366 -14.91 -8.46 -9.39
C ILE A 366 -15.30 -9.93 -9.25
N ILE A 367 -15.51 -10.38 -8.02
CA ILE A 367 -15.76 -11.76 -7.66
C ILE A 367 -17.20 -11.88 -7.17
N ASN A 368 -17.91 -12.87 -7.66
CA ASN A 368 -19.23 -13.22 -7.15
C ASN A 368 -19.13 -14.20 -5.98
N SER A 369 -18.49 -13.75 -4.89
CA SER A 369 -18.36 -14.53 -3.65
C SER A 369 -19.57 -14.34 -2.72
N ASP A 370 -19.70 -15.24 -1.76
CA ASP A 370 -20.70 -15.16 -0.69
C ASP A 370 -20.22 -14.26 0.47
N THR A 371 -19.76 -14.85 1.56
CA THR A 371 -19.27 -14.17 2.77
C THR A 371 -17.76 -14.23 2.93
N SER A 372 -17.04 -14.81 1.95
CA SER A 372 -15.58 -14.93 1.97
C SER A 372 -14.95 -13.99 0.95
N ASP A 373 -13.89 -13.31 1.36
CA ASP A 373 -13.12 -12.46 0.49
C ASP A 373 -11.70 -13.02 0.33
N VAL A 374 -11.02 -12.65 -0.76
CA VAL A 374 -9.63 -13.05 -0.99
C VAL A 374 -8.69 -12.28 -0.06
N LEU A 375 -7.56 -12.89 0.24
CA LEU A 375 -6.52 -12.33 1.10
C LEU A 375 -5.22 -12.07 0.34
N GLY A 376 -4.89 -12.98 -0.57
CA GLY A 376 -3.67 -13.05 -1.35
C GLY A 376 -3.23 -14.49 -1.55
N ASP A 377 -2.51 -14.72 -2.64
CA ASP A 377 -2.00 -16.02 -3.07
C ASP A 377 -3.06 -17.05 -3.51
N GLU A 378 -4.34 -16.70 -3.57
CA GLU A 378 -5.38 -17.57 -4.12
C GLU A 378 -5.17 -17.78 -5.63
N PRO A 379 -5.42 -19.05 -6.14
CA PRO A 379 -5.25 -19.34 -7.55
C PRO A 379 -6.37 -18.70 -8.40
N ILE A 380 -5.96 -18.14 -9.54
CA ILE A 380 -6.86 -17.67 -10.58
C ILE A 380 -6.96 -18.74 -11.65
N TRP A 381 -8.17 -19.24 -11.89
CA TRP A 381 -8.50 -20.27 -12.86
C TRP A 381 -9.07 -19.65 -14.12
N ALA A 382 -8.75 -20.25 -15.29
CA ALA A 382 -9.39 -19.89 -16.55
C ALA A 382 -9.78 -21.15 -17.33
N LYS A 383 -10.83 -21.05 -18.14
CA LYS A 383 -11.27 -22.15 -19.03
C LYS A 383 -10.26 -22.41 -20.12
N THR A 384 -9.83 -23.66 -20.28
CA THR A 384 -8.79 -24.05 -21.25
C THR A 384 -9.24 -23.90 -22.70
N ASN A 385 -10.50 -24.17 -23.02
CA ASN A 385 -11.05 -23.99 -24.37
C ASN A 385 -11.10 -22.52 -24.81
N GLU A 386 -11.20 -21.56 -23.88
CA GLU A 386 -11.22 -20.12 -24.15
C GLU A 386 -9.80 -19.54 -24.22
N VAL A 387 -8.80 -20.15 -23.59
CA VAL A 387 -7.48 -19.57 -23.39
C VAL A 387 -6.33 -20.40 -24.01
N TYR A 388 -6.57 -21.66 -24.41
CA TYR A 388 -5.53 -22.61 -24.80
C TYR A 388 -4.62 -22.10 -25.94
N ASN A 389 -5.20 -21.40 -26.92
CA ASN A 389 -4.45 -20.84 -28.06
C ASN A 389 -3.75 -19.50 -27.74
N LEU A 390 -3.99 -18.94 -26.54
CA LEU A 390 -3.45 -17.64 -26.11
C LEU A 390 -2.25 -17.80 -25.18
N ILE A 391 -2.01 -19.03 -24.66
CA ILE A 391 -0.93 -19.30 -23.72
C ILE A 391 0.04 -20.29 -24.37
N ASP A 392 1.20 -19.82 -24.78
CA ASP A 392 2.31 -20.65 -25.29
C ASP A 392 2.96 -21.43 -24.16
N ALA A 393 2.40 -22.59 -23.79
CA ALA A 393 2.87 -23.48 -22.74
C ALA A 393 2.67 -22.96 -21.28
N PRO A 394 2.61 -23.87 -20.30
CA PRO A 394 2.45 -23.52 -18.90
C PRO A 394 3.69 -22.75 -18.42
N HIS A 395 3.56 -21.45 -18.25
CA HIS A 395 4.55 -20.63 -17.60
C HIS A 395 4.46 -20.85 -16.09
N ASP A 396 5.60 -20.97 -15.44
CA ASP A 396 5.70 -20.92 -14.00
C ASP A 396 5.49 -19.47 -13.54
N TYR A 397 4.23 -19.09 -13.28
CA TYR A 397 3.86 -17.76 -12.79
C TYR A 397 3.86 -17.69 -11.26
N GLY A 398 4.15 -18.77 -10.58
CA GLY A 398 4.32 -18.80 -9.14
C GLY A 398 5.69 -18.28 -8.72
N ALA A 399 5.80 -17.72 -7.53
CA ALA A 399 7.10 -17.53 -6.90
C ALA A 399 7.84 -18.87 -6.91
N SER A 400 9.03 -18.89 -7.49
CA SER A 400 9.90 -20.08 -7.49
C SER A 400 10.02 -20.56 -6.06
N ARG A 401 9.45 -21.74 -5.76
CA ARG A 401 9.63 -22.36 -4.46
C ARG A 401 10.95 -23.10 -4.49
N PHE A 402 11.88 -22.61 -3.71
CA PHE A 402 13.16 -23.28 -3.48
C PHE A 402 13.05 -24.14 -2.22
N ASP A 403 13.62 -25.34 -2.27
CA ASP A 403 13.81 -26.15 -1.07
C ASP A 403 14.89 -25.54 -0.16
N ALA A 404 15.08 -26.15 1.02
CA ALA A 404 16.10 -25.71 1.98
C ALA A 404 17.54 -25.80 1.44
N LYS A 405 17.75 -26.39 0.26
CA LYS A 405 19.04 -26.50 -0.43
C LYS A 405 19.18 -25.51 -1.60
N GLY A 406 18.16 -24.66 -1.82
CA GLY A 406 18.14 -23.71 -2.94
C GLY A 406 17.83 -24.36 -4.29
N THR A 407 17.32 -25.58 -4.31
CA THR A 407 16.87 -26.24 -5.53
C THR A 407 15.45 -25.80 -5.85
N GLU A 408 15.19 -25.38 -7.09
CA GLU A 408 13.85 -25.01 -7.54
C GLU A 408 12.90 -26.21 -7.41
N ILE A 409 11.96 -26.14 -6.47
CA ILE A 409 10.97 -27.19 -6.26
C ILE A 409 9.86 -27.00 -7.28
N GLY A 410 10.06 -27.64 -8.42
CA GLY A 410 9.01 -27.92 -9.36
C GLY A 410 8.59 -26.75 -10.23
N LYS A 411 8.95 -26.80 -11.49
CA LYS A 411 8.08 -26.32 -12.57
C LYS A 411 6.77 -27.10 -12.42
N LYS A 412 5.84 -26.58 -11.63
CA LYS A 412 4.51 -27.15 -11.61
C LYS A 412 3.92 -26.96 -12.99
N SER A 413 3.67 -28.04 -13.69
CA SER A 413 2.62 -28.06 -14.70
C SER A 413 1.42 -27.32 -14.12
N SER A 414 0.89 -26.34 -14.84
CA SER A 414 -0.32 -25.63 -14.43
C SER A 414 -1.35 -26.64 -13.92
N GLN A 415 -1.83 -26.44 -12.71
CA GLN A 415 -2.82 -27.35 -12.14
C GLN A 415 -4.06 -27.31 -13.05
N LYS A 416 -4.50 -28.47 -13.51
CA LYS A 416 -5.68 -28.63 -14.37
C LYS A 416 -6.78 -29.35 -13.61
N ASP A 417 -8.00 -28.94 -13.83
CA ASP A 417 -9.21 -29.60 -13.37
C ASP A 417 -10.28 -29.54 -14.46
N GLY A 418 -10.40 -30.63 -15.23
CA GLY A 418 -11.29 -30.69 -16.37
C GLY A 418 -10.95 -29.64 -17.43
N GLU A 419 -11.92 -28.74 -17.68
CA GLU A 419 -11.79 -27.60 -18.60
C GLU A 419 -11.02 -26.40 -18.03
N TRP A 420 -10.61 -26.44 -16.77
CA TRP A 420 -10.02 -25.31 -16.07
C TRP A 420 -8.53 -25.49 -15.81
N GLN A 421 -7.81 -24.39 -15.85
CA GLN A 421 -6.38 -24.33 -15.59
C GLN A 421 -6.05 -23.11 -14.72
N VAL A 422 -5.14 -23.29 -13.75
CA VAL A 422 -4.58 -22.15 -13.00
C VAL A 422 -3.70 -21.35 -13.92
N VAL A 423 -4.02 -20.05 -14.07
CA VAL A 423 -3.32 -19.12 -14.96
C VAL A 423 -2.63 -17.98 -14.22
N GLY A 424 -2.86 -17.83 -12.93
CA GLY A 424 -2.28 -16.76 -12.15
C GLY A 424 -2.60 -16.85 -10.67
N TRP A 425 -2.32 -15.78 -9.95
CA TRP A 425 -2.54 -15.69 -8.51
C TRP A 425 -3.05 -14.31 -8.09
N VAL A 426 -3.82 -14.27 -7.04
CA VAL A 426 -4.26 -13.05 -6.35
C VAL A 426 -3.09 -12.46 -5.57
N THR A 427 -2.93 -11.16 -5.58
CA THR A 427 -1.93 -10.45 -4.77
C THR A 427 -2.53 -9.80 -3.54
N SER A 428 -3.72 -9.28 -3.68
CA SER A 428 -4.53 -8.74 -2.59
C SER A 428 -6.00 -8.66 -2.98
N GLY A 429 -6.86 -8.47 -1.99
CA GLY A 429 -8.27 -8.24 -2.25
C GLY A 429 -9.05 -7.90 -0.98
N GLY A 430 -10.35 -8.07 -1.05
CA GLY A 430 -11.28 -7.77 0.02
C GLY A 430 -12.63 -7.29 -0.52
N TYR A 431 -13.47 -6.79 0.37
CA TYR A 431 -14.76 -6.26 -0.03
C TYR A 431 -14.67 -4.77 -0.36
N ALA A 432 -15.12 -4.41 -1.53
CA ALA A 432 -15.20 -3.04 -2.04
C ALA A 432 -16.58 -2.45 -1.68
N HIS A 433 -16.63 -1.74 -0.56
CA HIS A 433 -17.88 -1.31 0.05
C HIS A 433 -18.67 -0.32 -0.80
N SER A 434 -18.01 0.58 -1.56
CA SER A 434 -18.71 1.56 -2.41
C SER A 434 -19.44 0.91 -3.59
N ILE A 435 -18.87 -0.16 -4.14
CA ILE A 435 -19.46 -0.90 -5.27
C ILE A 435 -20.19 -2.18 -4.84
N LYS A 436 -20.18 -2.48 -3.54
CA LYS A 436 -20.86 -3.63 -2.92
C LYS A 436 -20.50 -4.97 -3.57
N ALA A 437 -19.22 -5.20 -3.78
CA ALA A 437 -18.70 -6.42 -4.41
C ALA A 437 -17.35 -6.83 -3.82
N SER A 438 -17.09 -8.14 -3.78
CA SER A 438 -15.76 -8.65 -3.53
C SER A 438 -14.84 -8.36 -4.72
N MET A 439 -13.61 -7.94 -4.44
CA MET A 439 -12.59 -7.61 -5.44
C MET A 439 -11.27 -8.29 -5.14
N ALA A 440 -10.53 -8.59 -6.21
CA ALA A 440 -9.14 -9.00 -6.14
C ALA A 440 -8.28 -8.17 -7.10
N GLN A 441 -7.01 -8.02 -6.75
CA GLN A 441 -5.94 -7.73 -7.69
C GLN A 441 -5.05 -8.97 -7.81
N GLY A 442 -4.52 -9.21 -9.01
CA GLY A 442 -3.68 -10.37 -9.23
C GLY A 442 -2.94 -10.28 -10.55
N TYR A 443 -2.07 -11.25 -10.80
CA TYR A 443 -1.30 -11.35 -12.03
C TYR A 443 -1.76 -12.54 -12.86
N ILE A 444 -1.97 -12.31 -14.14
CA ILE A 444 -2.27 -13.32 -15.17
C ILE A 444 -1.40 -13.08 -16.41
N PRO A 445 -1.26 -14.03 -17.34
CA PRO A 445 -0.63 -13.82 -18.64
C PRO A 445 -1.21 -12.60 -19.36
N GLU A 446 -0.35 -11.78 -19.95
CA GLU A 446 -0.78 -10.58 -20.69
C GLU A 446 -1.82 -10.92 -21.78
N ALA A 447 -1.66 -12.05 -22.47
CA ALA A 447 -2.59 -12.50 -23.50
C ALA A 447 -4.04 -12.63 -23.00
N LEU A 448 -4.24 -12.88 -21.70
CA LEU A 448 -5.56 -13.02 -21.06
C LEU A 448 -6.08 -11.72 -20.46
N SER A 449 -5.26 -10.68 -20.35
CA SER A 449 -5.55 -9.45 -19.60
C SER A 449 -6.73 -8.65 -20.14
N LYS A 450 -7.11 -8.89 -21.40
CA LYS A 450 -8.19 -8.16 -22.11
C LYS A 450 -9.48 -8.95 -22.22
N ILE A 451 -9.54 -10.18 -21.70
CA ILE A 451 -10.72 -11.05 -21.78
C ILE A 451 -11.71 -10.64 -20.68
N THR A 452 -12.67 -9.81 -21.02
CA THR A 452 -13.70 -9.33 -20.07
C THR A 452 -14.99 -10.15 -20.09
N GLN A 453 -15.03 -11.23 -20.88
CA GLN A 453 -16.18 -12.12 -21.01
C GLN A 453 -16.46 -12.81 -19.67
N LYS A 454 -17.75 -12.95 -19.31
CA LYS A 454 -18.19 -13.70 -18.13
C LYS A 454 -17.99 -15.20 -18.32
N GLY A 455 -17.72 -15.90 -17.23
CA GLY A 455 -17.61 -17.37 -17.21
C GLY A 455 -16.27 -17.91 -17.74
N VAL A 456 -15.28 -17.04 -17.98
CA VAL A 456 -13.91 -17.41 -18.40
C VAL A 456 -13.01 -17.59 -17.19
N PHE A 457 -13.21 -16.84 -16.13
CA PHE A 457 -12.34 -16.84 -14.94
C PHE A 457 -13.09 -17.20 -13.67
N GLU A 458 -12.40 -17.91 -12.77
CA GLU A 458 -12.81 -18.19 -11.39
C GLU A 458 -11.64 -17.93 -10.45
N ILE A 459 -11.94 -17.57 -9.19
CA ILE A 459 -10.95 -17.48 -8.11
C ILE A 459 -11.37 -18.45 -7.03
N GLU A 460 -10.39 -19.25 -6.55
CA GLU A 460 -10.65 -20.23 -5.51
C GLU A 460 -10.37 -19.64 -4.13
N ILE A 461 -11.41 -19.55 -3.30
CA ILE A 461 -11.38 -19.03 -1.93
C ILE A 461 -11.81 -20.14 -1.00
N LEU A 462 -10.97 -20.50 -0.02
CA LEU A 462 -11.24 -21.57 0.95
C LEU A 462 -11.68 -22.90 0.29
N GLY A 463 -11.05 -23.25 -0.85
CA GLY A 463 -11.34 -24.49 -1.58
C GLY A 463 -12.61 -24.46 -2.42
N LYS A 464 -13.29 -23.31 -2.51
CA LYS A 464 -14.49 -23.11 -3.35
C LYS A 464 -14.17 -22.11 -4.47
N ARG A 465 -14.53 -22.45 -5.72
CA ARG A 465 -14.37 -21.56 -6.85
C ARG A 465 -15.55 -20.63 -7.02
N PHE A 466 -15.24 -19.35 -7.19
CA PHE A 466 -16.22 -18.30 -7.42
C PHE A 466 -16.00 -17.65 -8.78
N PRO A 467 -17.05 -17.52 -9.61
CA PRO A 467 -16.96 -16.82 -10.87
C PRO A 467 -16.48 -15.39 -10.66
N CYS A 468 -15.54 -14.96 -11.50
CA CYS A 468 -15.06 -13.59 -11.47
C CYS A 468 -14.94 -12.99 -12.87
N GLN A 469 -14.80 -11.66 -12.92
CA GLN A 469 -14.70 -10.90 -14.17
C GLN A 469 -13.63 -9.84 -14.07
N ILE A 470 -12.79 -9.74 -15.07
CA ILE A 470 -11.76 -8.69 -15.23
C ILE A 470 -12.43 -7.31 -15.29
N LYS A 471 -11.83 -6.34 -14.57
CA LYS A 471 -12.12 -4.92 -14.66
C LYS A 471 -10.87 -4.17 -15.08
N ILE A 472 -10.86 -3.70 -16.33
CA ILE A 472 -9.75 -2.94 -16.91
C ILE A 472 -9.64 -1.56 -16.26
N ASN A 473 -10.76 -0.89 -16.08
CA ASN A 473 -10.81 0.42 -15.43
C ASN A 473 -11.18 0.28 -13.95
N ALA A 474 -10.74 1.24 -13.15
CA ALA A 474 -11.17 1.35 -11.77
C ALA A 474 -12.71 1.38 -11.69
N PRO A 475 -13.35 0.52 -10.86
CA PRO A 475 -14.80 0.48 -10.80
C PRO A 475 -15.42 1.70 -10.12
N PHE A 476 -14.66 2.40 -9.28
CA PHE A 476 -15.07 3.66 -8.68
C PHE A 476 -14.33 4.83 -9.31
N ASP A 477 -15.08 5.83 -9.79
CA ASP A 477 -14.56 7.07 -10.40
C ASP A 477 -13.37 6.81 -11.36
N PRO A 478 -13.57 6.10 -12.49
CA PRO A 478 -12.50 5.62 -13.35
C PRO A 478 -11.62 6.75 -13.93
N LEU A 479 -12.16 7.95 -14.08
CA LEU A 479 -11.47 9.13 -14.60
C LEU A 479 -10.72 9.94 -13.51
N GLY A 480 -10.91 9.59 -12.23
CA GLY A 480 -10.29 10.30 -11.11
C GLY A 480 -10.79 11.75 -10.96
N GLN A 481 -12.04 12.01 -11.30
CA GLN A 481 -12.62 13.36 -11.23
C GLN A 481 -12.76 13.84 -9.79
N ARG A 482 -13.14 12.93 -8.88
CA ARG A 482 -13.29 13.25 -7.46
C ARG A 482 -11.99 13.70 -6.81
N MET A 483 -10.85 13.09 -7.14
CA MET A 483 -9.54 13.54 -6.62
C MET A 483 -9.11 14.91 -7.15
N LYS A 484 -9.57 15.25 -8.36
CA LYS A 484 -9.16 16.48 -9.06
C LYS A 484 -10.09 17.67 -8.79
N SER A 485 -11.25 17.42 -8.18
CA SER A 485 -12.27 18.43 -7.89
C SER A 485 -11.83 19.53 -6.94
#